data_b9630db047ccd5d199e4040eb7c01cb0
#
_entry.id   b9630db047ccd5d199e4040eb7c01cb0
#
_cell.length_a   1.000
_cell.length_b   1.000
_cell.length_c   1.000
_cell.angle_alpha   90.00
_cell.angle_beta   90.00
_cell.angle_gamma   90.00
#
_symmetry.space_group_name_H-M   'P 1'
#
loop_
_entity.id
_entity.type
_entity.pdbx_description
1 polymer ?
#
loop_
_entity_poly.entity_id
_entity_poly.type
_entity_poly.pdbx_seq_one_letter_code
_entity_poly.pdbx_strand_id
1 'polypeptide(L)'
;AVTKVSVFGRGKQRGLKVGEVHYDELPKELLLLVVPDGDVEFVIKAIMESARTGSSGNFGDGKIFVAPVEEMYTISSGVKEV
;
A
#
# COMPACT_ATOMS: atom_id res chain seq x y z
N ALA A 1 -10.07 -5.58 8.56
CA ALA A 1 -10.31 -6.02 7.20
C ALA A 1 -9.22 -5.51 6.26
N VAL A 2 -8.94 -6.27 5.23
CA VAL A 2 -7.95 -5.92 4.22
C VAL A 2 -8.66 -5.78 2.88
N THR A 3 -8.47 -4.65 2.23
CA THR A 3 -8.97 -4.43 0.88
C THR A 3 -7.78 -4.23 -0.05
N LYS A 4 -7.79 -4.95 -1.15
CA LYS A 4 -6.74 -4.90 -2.15
C LYS A 4 -7.29 -4.32 -3.44
N VAL A 5 -6.64 -3.30 -3.95
CA VAL A 5 -7.03 -2.64 -5.19
C VAL A 5 -5.83 -2.61 -6.12
N SER A 6 -6.02 -3.05 -7.35
CA SER A 6 -4.98 -2.96 -8.36
C SER A 6 -4.98 -1.56 -8.96
N VAL A 7 -3.82 -0.94 -9.01
CA VAL A 7 -3.65 0.40 -9.55
C VAL A 7 -2.43 0.44 -10.46
N PHE A 8 -2.37 1.45 -11.32
CA PHE A 8 -1.18 1.71 -12.12
C PHE A 8 -0.48 2.93 -11.57
N GLY A 9 0.76 2.75 -11.16
CA GLY A 9 1.58 3.84 -10.65
C GLY A 9 2.61 4.29 -11.67
N ARG A 10 3.15 5.47 -11.46
CA ARG A 10 4.29 5.95 -12.22
C ARG A 10 5.53 5.87 -11.39
N GLY A 11 6.62 5.45 -12.01
CA GLY A 11 7.90 5.39 -11.36
C GLY A 11 8.97 5.10 -12.39
N LYS A 12 10.20 5.37 -12.06
CA LYS A 12 11.30 5.03 -12.95
C LYS A 12 11.65 3.57 -12.77
N GLN A 13 11.60 2.84 -13.88
CA GLN A 13 12.05 1.46 -13.90
C GLN A 13 13.09 1.27 -14.97
N ARG A 14 14.17 0.62 -14.62
CA ARG A 14 15.24 0.34 -15.59
C ARG A 14 14.75 -0.62 -16.65
N GLY A 15 15.10 -0.31 -17.88
CA GLY A 15 14.82 -1.16 -19.02
C GLY A 15 13.42 -1.00 -19.60
N LEU A 16 12.55 -0.28 -18.95
CA LEU A 16 11.22 -0.02 -19.48
C LEU A 16 11.27 1.21 -20.37
N LYS A 17 11.60 0.98 -21.63
CA LYS A 17 11.76 2.05 -22.60
C LYS A 17 11.19 1.61 -23.93
N VAL A 18 10.43 2.49 -24.56
CA VAL A 18 9.91 2.30 -25.91
C VAL A 18 10.34 3.50 -26.74
N GLY A 19 11.24 3.27 -27.69
CA GLY A 19 11.83 4.36 -28.47
C GLY A 19 12.59 5.33 -27.56
N GLU A 20 12.26 6.61 -27.66
CA GLU A 20 12.82 7.67 -26.82
C GLU A 20 12.02 7.92 -25.57
N VAL A 21 10.90 7.23 -25.39
CA VAL A 21 9.97 7.45 -24.29
C VAL A 21 10.14 6.37 -23.24
N HIS A 22 10.28 6.78 -22.00
CA HIS A 22 10.28 5.88 -20.85
C HIS A 22 8.87 5.79 -20.31
N TYR A 23 8.35 4.58 -20.24
CA TYR A 23 7.04 4.34 -19.64
C TYR A 23 7.21 4.02 -18.18
N ASP A 24 6.64 4.90 -17.36
CA ASP A 24 6.72 4.77 -15.92
C ASP A 24 5.44 4.16 -15.32
N GLU A 25 4.46 3.84 -16.17
CA GLU A 25 3.25 3.20 -15.69
C GLU A 25 3.47 1.71 -15.47
N LEU A 26 3.28 1.31 -14.24
CA LEU A 26 3.47 -0.08 -13.81
C LEU A 26 2.26 -0.52 -13.00
N PRO A 27 1.86 -1.80 -13.14
CA PRO A 27 0.80 -2.33 -12.29
C PRO A 27 1.28 -2.33 -10.84
N LYS A 28 0.44 -1.80 -9.96
CA LYS A 28 0.71 -1.76 -8.52
C LYS A 28 -0.54 -2.16 -7.76
N GLU A 29 -0.38 -2.42 -6.49
CA GLU A 29 -1.48 -2.77 -5.62
C GLU A 29 -1.56 -1.79 -4.46
N LEU A 30 -2.77 -1.41 -4.13
CA LEU A 30 -3.05 -0.63 -2.93
C LEU A 30 -3.73 -1.55 -1.93
N LEU A 31 -3.15 -1.64 -0.74
CA LEU A 31 -3.75 -2.38 0.37
C LEU A 31 -4.29 -1.37 1.36
N LEU A 32 -5.55 -1.54 1.72
CA LEU A 32 -6.19 -0.75 2.77
C LEU A 32 -6.44 -1.63 3.97
N LEU A 33 -5.88 -1.24 5.10
CA LEU A 33 -6.08 -1.92 6.37
C LEU A 33 -6.55 -0.90 7.40
N VAL A 34 -7.62 -1.23 8.10
CA VAL A 34 -8.07 -0.47 9.26
C VAL A 34 -7.73 -1.31 10.48
N VAL A 35 -6.91 -0.74 11.36
CA VAL A 35 -6.42 -1.45 12.54
C VAL A 35 -6.55 -0.56 13.77
N PRO A 36 -6.67 -1.14 14.96
CA PRO A 36 -6.61 -0.37 16.19
C PRO A 36 -5.28 0.38 16.32
N ASP A 37 -5.31 1.54 16.95
CA ASP A 37 -4.12 2.37 17.10
C ASP A 37 -2.94 1.61 17.71
N GLY A 38 -3.21 0.75 18.68
CA GLY A 38 -2.16 -0.03 19.34
C GLY A 38 -1.47 -1.04 18.43
N ASP A 39 -2.08 -1.39 17.31
CA ASP A 39 -1.53 -2.39 16.39
C ASP A 39 -0.79 -1.77 15.20
N VAL A 40 -0.82 -0.45 15.06
CA VAL A 40 -0.28 0.23 13.88
C VAL A 40 1.19 -0.08 13.66
N GLU A 41 2.00 0.07 14.70
CA GLU A 41 3.45 -0.16 14.55
C GLU A 41 3.77 -1.62 14.23
N PHE A 42 3.05 -2.54 14.84
CA PHE A 42 3.22 -3.96 14.56
C PHE A 42 2.89 -4.27 13.08
N VAL A 43 1.79 -3.70 12.59
CA VAL A 43 1.37 -3.92 11.19
C VAL A 43 2.38 -3.30 10.22
N ILE A 44 2.86 -2.09 10.50
CA ILE A 44 3.88 -1.44 9.67
C ILE A 44 5.12 -2.32 9.58
N LYS A 45 5.59 -2.81 10.71
CA LYS A 45 6.78 -3.66 10.76
C LYS A 45 6.59 -4.94 9.97
N ALA A 46 5.43 -5.58 10.12
CA ALA A 46 5.12 -6.82 9.40
C ALA A 46 5.11 -6.59 7.89
N ILE A 47 4.50 -5.49 7.44
CA ILE A 47 4.46 -5.14 6.02
C ILE A 47 5.86 -4.85 5.50
N MET A 48 6.65 -4.08 6.23
CA MET A 48 8.01 -3.76 5.81
C MET A 48 8.88 -5.01 5.66
N GLU A 49 8.80 -5.92 6.60
CA GLU A 49 9.57 -7.16 6.54
C GLU A 49 9.17 -8.04 5.36
N SER A 50 7.88 -8.08 5.05
CA SER A 50 7.36 -8.88 3.94
C SER A 50 7.59 -8.26 2.57
N ALA A 51 7.52 -6.93 2.48
CA ALA A 51 7.58 -6.23 1.21
C ALA A 51 8.99 -5.84 0.78
N ARG A 52 9.90 -5.74 1.71
CA ARG A 52 11.29 -5.34 1.41
C ARG A 52 12.00 -6.40 0.59
N THR A 53 12.62 -5.97 -0.50
CA THR A 53 13.40 -6.85 -1.35
C THR A 53 14.85 -6.85 -0.89
N GLY A 54 15.36 -8.02 -0.52
CA GLY A 54 16.71 -8.17 0.00
C GLY A 54 16.88 -7.52 1.38
N SER A 55 18.11 -7.36 1.81
CA SER A 55 18.40 -6.81 3.14
C SER A 55 18.31 -5.29 3.21
N SER A 56 18.50 -4.59 2.10
CA SER A 56 18.49 -3.13 2.05
C SER A 56 17.29 -2.53 1.30
N GLY A 57 16.45 -3.38 0.73
CA GLY A 57 15.31 -2.93 -0.06
C GLY A 57 15.67 -2.45 -1.45
N ASN A 58 14.67 -2.20 -2.27
CA ASN A 58 14.82 -1.71 -3.64
C ASN A 58 13.73 -0.70 -3.99
N PHE A 59 13.98 0.07 -5.03
CA PHE A 59 12.94 0.90 -5.63
C PHE A 59 11.77 0.01 -6.05
N GLY A 60 10.57 0.47 -5.79
CA GLY A 60 9.38 -0.27 -6.15
C GLY A 60 8.86 -1.20 -5.06
N ASP A 61 9.56 -1.34 -3.94
CA ASP A 61 9.07 -2.09 -2.79
C ASP A 61 7.78 -1.51 -2.23
N GLY A 62 7.58 -0.21 -2.42
CA GLY A 62 6.33 0.45 -2.07
C GLY A 62 6.45 1.47 -0.96
N LYS A 63 5.30 2.00 -0.59
CA LYS A 63 5.20 3.00 0.47
C LYS A 63 4.03 2.67 1.38
N ILE A 64 4.15 3.07 2.62
CA ILE A 64 3.09 2.95 3.60
C ILE A 64 2.66 4.35 4.01
N PHE A 65 1.37 4.62 3.89
CA PHE A 65 0.77 5.86 4.40
C PHE A 65 -0.12 5.50 5.56
N VAL A 66 0.01 6.24 6.64
CA VAL A 66 -0.81 6.04 7.83
C VAL A 66 -1.66 7.28 8.04
N ALA A 67 -2.96 7.08 8.16
CA ALA A 67 -3.89 8.18 8.37
C ALA A 67 -4.92 7.77 9.41
N PRO A 68 -5.42 8.71 10.21
CA PRO A 68 -6.49 8.39 11.15
C PRO A 68 -7.80 8.12 10.41
N VAL A 69 -8.56 7.18 10.96
CA VAL A 69 -9.94 6.94 10.55
C VAL A 69 -10.83 7.56 11.60
N GLU A 70 -11.52 8.63 11.25
CA GLU A 70 -12.35 9.35 12.20
C GLU A 70 -13.66 8.63 12.48
N GLU A 71 -14.25 8.08 11.43
CA GLU A 71 -15.52 7.37 11.53
C GLU A 71 -15.53 6.15 10.63
N MET A 72 -16.10 5.09 11.12
CA MET A 72 -16.28 3.84 10.37
C MET A 72 -17.64 3.26 10.67
N TYR A 73 -18.37 2.95 9.62
CA TYR A 73 -19.71 2.37 9.73
C TYR A 73 -19.78 1.05 8.98
N THR A 74 -20.40 0.07 9.58
CA THR A 74 -20.68 -1.18 8.89
C THR A 74 -22.07 -1.06 8.25
N ILE A 75 -22.13 -1.15 6.94
CA ILE A 75 -23.38 -0.94 6.20
C ILE A 75 -24.42 -1.99 6.57
N SER A 76 -24.02 -3.25 6.67
CA SER A 76 -24.96 -4.34 6.97
C SER A 76 -25.66 -4.20 8.31
N SER A 77 -24.98 -3.68 9.32
CA SER A 77 -25.55 -3.51 10.66
C SER A 77 -26.03 -2.08 10.92
N GLY A 78 -25.57 -1.12 10.13
CA GLY A 78 -25.80 0.29 10.35
C GLY A 78 -25.09 0.85 11.59
N VAL A 79 -24.14 0.11 12.14
CA VAL A 79 -23.49 0.49 13.39
C VAL A 79 -22.19 1.25 13.12
N LYS A 80 -22.02 2.33 13.89
CA LYS A 80 -20.75 3.06 13.91
C LYS A 80 -19.77 2.33 14.80
N GLU A 81 -18.58 2.05 14.25
CA GLU A 81 -17.56 1.28 14.97
C GLU A 81 -16.40 2.14 15.48
N VAL A 82 -16.24 3.32 14.89
CA VAL A 82 -15.21 4.26 15.32
C VAL A 82 -15.75 5.66 15.37
#